data_77aac87860c036c001bd360448d3e1f5
#
_entry.id   77aac87860c036c001bd360448d3e1f5
#
_cell.length_a   1.000
_cell.length_b   1.000
_cell.length_c   1.000
_cell.angle_alpha   90.00
_cell.angle_beta   90.00
_cell.angle_gamma   90.00
#
_symmetry.space_group_name_H-M   'P 1'
#
loop_
_entity.id
_entity.type
_entity.pdbx_description
1 polymer ?
#
loop_
_entity_poly.entity_id
_entity_poly.type
_entity_poly.pdbx_seq_one_letter_code
_entity_poly.pdbx_strand_id
1 'polypeptide(L)'
;MKKLLFLLFVMISAIQLHAKSLGRLGNPKDTITSTSAGYLLAGGSTDVDEAMHWFLQKSGGGDIVIIRASGGSGYNEYLYKLFPVNSVETLLINSREEAMLPETANTLAHAEAIFIAGGDQWNYINYWTNTPVQSALNEAIKNRNVPIGGTSAGLAVLGQFVFDAKMDGISSAEALNDIASPKISISKNFVEIDLLKNTITDSHYSQRTRMARHIAFLANIQNQYGVKAKGIGVDEKTALALEPNGTAKVFGASAIYFLQLKSKKKNASINPSASVYSVTASKEGTAIESINNCFKKGTEYFSINNKQLVKQ
;
A
#
# COMPACT_ATOMS: atom_id res chain seq x y z
N MET A 1 67.77 -24.61 -16.86
CA MET A 1 67.03 -23.54 -16.14
C MET A 1 65.59 -23.71 -16.45
N LYS A 2 64.78 -24.33 -15.56
CA LYS A 2 63.33 -24.52 -15.71
C LYS A 2 62.62 -23.30 -15.05
N LYS A 3 61.91 -22.48 -15.84
CA LYS A 3 61.09 -21.40 -15.31
C LYS A 3 59.79 -22.00 -14.76
N LEU A 4 59.59 -21.92 -13.46
CA LEU A 4 58.37 -22.30 -12.77
C LEU A 4 57.37 -21.13 -12.89
N LEU A 5 56.30 -21.33 -13.65
CA LEU A 5 55.22 -20.35 -13.81
C LEU A 5 54.24 -20.55 -12.64
N PHE A 6 54.22 -19.61 -11.69
CA PHE A 6 53.26 -19.61 -10.59
C PHE A 6 51.97 -18.96 -11.09
N LEU A 7 50.94 -19.77 -11.35
CA LEU A 7 49.60 -19.28 -11.61
C LEU A 7 48.94 -18.87 -10.26
N LEU A 8 48.82 -17.59 -10.03
CA LEU A 8 48.06 -17.04 -8.91
C LEU A 8 46.58 -17.17 -9.22
N PHE A 9 45.89 -18.15 -8.63
CA PHE A 9 44.45 -18.28 -8.69
C PHE A 9 43.85 -17.28 -7.69
N VAL A 10 43.41 -16.11 -8.15
CA VAL A 10 42.61 -15.18 -7.34
C VAL A 10 41.20 -15.75 -7.27
N MET A 11 40.85 -16.39 -6.14
CA MET A 11 39.48 -16.70 -5.82
C MET A 11 38.75 -15.37 -5.54
N ILE A 12 38.04 -14.87 -6.52
CA ILE A 12 37.02 -13.83 -6.32
C ILE A 12 35.86 -14.56 -5.66
N SER A 13 35.76 -14.50 -4.34
CA SER A 13 34.53 -14.85 -3.65
C SER A 13 33.46 -13.85 -4.09
N ALA A 14 32.58 -14.27 -4.99
CA ALA A 14 31.37 -13.54 -5.29
C ALA A 14 30.58 -13.42 -3.97
N ILE A 15 30.50 -12.22 -3.42
CA ILE A 15 29.56 -11.93 -2.33
C ILE A 15 28.19 -12.15 -2.95
N GLN A 16 27.56 -13.27 -2.65
CA GLN A 16 26.16 -13.47 -3.00
C GLN A 16 25.35 -12.49 -2.14
N LEU A 17 24.91 -11.40 -2.75
CA LEU A 17 23.87 -10.56 -2.16
C LEU A 17 22.59 -11.43 -2.10
N HIS A 18 22.11 -11.69 -0.91
CA HIS A 18 20.82 -12.28 -0.67
C HIS A 18 19.90 -11.17 -0.16
N ALA A 19 18.64 -11.18 -0.57
CA ALA A 19 17.64 -10.38 0.14
C ALA A 19 17.73 -10.73 1.62
N LYS A 20 17.82 -9.71 2.45
CA LYS A 20 18.01 -9.91 3.88
C LYS A 20 16.72 -10.40 4.50
N SER A 21 16.58 -11.73 4.61
CA SER A 21 15.57 -12.28 5.52
C SER A 21 15.90 -11.84 6.96
N LEU A 22 14.91 -11.25 7.63
CA LEU A 22 15.00 -10.92 9.05
C LEU A 22 14.58 -12.11 9.93
N GLY A 23 14.48 -13.30 9.35
CA GLY A 23 14.11 -14.55 9.96
C GLY A 23 12.74 -15.05 9.51
N ARG A 24 12.56 -16.36 9.66
CA ARG A 24 11.30 -17.09 9.40
C ARG A 24 10.91 -17.84 10.67
N LEU A 25 9.62 -17.82 10.99
CA LEU A 25 9.00 -18.70 12.00
C LEU A 25 8.15 -19.74 11.28
N GLY A 26 8.08 -20.94 11.85
CA GLY A 26 7.31 -22.05 11.31
C GLY A 26 8.15 -23.01 10.47
N ASN A 27 7.49 -23.69 9.55
CA ASN A 27 8.13 -24.72 8.71
C ASN A 27 8.97 -24.05 7.60
N PRO A 28 10.23 -24.44 7.42
CA PRO A 28 11.05 -23.92 6.33
C PRO A 28 10.67 -24.49 4.94
N LYS A 29 9.90 -25.60 4.93
CA LYS A 29 9.44 -26.22 3.68
C LYS A 29 8.24 -25.47 3.14
N ASP A 30 8.31 -25.08 1.88
CA ASP A 30 7.23 -24.46 1.12
C ASP A 30 5.96 -25.31 1.12
N THR A 31 4.82 -24.65 1.25
CA THR A 31 3.51 -25.30 1.30
C THR A 31 2.52 -24.55 0.44
N ILE A 32 2.11 -25.19 -0.65
CA ILE A 32 1.10 -24.63 -1.54
C ILE A 32 -0.28 -24.86 -0.95
N THR A 33 -1.02 -23.81 -0.69
CA THR A 33 -2.39 -23.85 -0.22
C THR A 33 -3.37 -23.21 -1.22
N SER A 34 -4.65 -23.41 -0.99
CA SER A 34 -5.68 -22.73 -1.77
C SER A 34 -5.88 -21.31 -1.22
N THR A 35 -5.40 -20.32 -1.95
CA THR A 35 -5.54 -18.90 -1.60
C THR A 35 -6.85 -18.32 -2.12
N SER A 36 -7.32 -17.26 -1.48
CA SER A 36 -8.41 -16.42 -1.99
C SER A 36 -8.01 -14.95 -1.97
N ALA A 37 -8.25 -14.26 -3.07
CA ALA A 37 -7.92 -12.84 -3.17
C ALA A 37 -8.61 -12.03 -2.07
N GLY A 38 -7.94 -10.97 -1.65
CA GLY A 38 -8.45 -9.99 -0.69
C GLY A 38 -7.43 -8.90 -0.47
N TYR A 39 -7.91 -7.70 -0.15
CA TYR A 39 -7.05 -6.53 -0.02
C TYR A 39 -7.25 -5.89 1.35
N LEU A 40 -6.19 -5.84 2.17
CA LEU A 40 -6.24 -5.26 3.50
C LEU A 40 -5.56 -3.89 3.52
N LEU A 41 -6.34 -2.84 3.76
CA LEU A 41 -5.88 -1.47 3.85
C LEU A 41 -5.89 -1.02 5.32
N ALA A 42 -4.75 -1.10 6.01
CA ALA A 42 -4.62 -0.76 7.42
C ALA A 42 -4.05 0.66 7.62
N GLY A 43 -4.69 1.46 8.47
CA GLY A 43 -4.39 2.89 8.61
C GLY A 43 -3.13 3.23 9.39
N GLY A 44 -2.48 2.24 9.99
CA GLY A 44 -1.25 2.43 10.77
C GLY A 44 -1.48 2.50 12.27
N SER A 45 -0.40 2.74 13.01
CA SER A 45 -0.31 2.56 14.47
C SER A 45 -0.38 1.07 14.82
N THR A 46 -1.23 0.64 15.75
CA THR A 46 -1.44 -0.78 16.08
C THR A 46 -2.36 -1.42 15.05
N ASP A 47 -1.98 -2.57 14.52
CA ASP A 47 -2.84 -3.34 13.62
C ASP A 47 -4.04 -3.92 14.39
N VAL A 48 -5.11 -4.21 13.64
CA VAL A 48 -6.37 -4.74 14.19
C VAL A 48 -6.38 -6.25 14.03
N ASP A 49 -6.36 -6.99 15.11
CA ASP A 49 -6.23 -8.46 15.10
C ASP A 49 -7.32 -9.15 14.26
N GLU A 50 -8.57 -8.71 14.34
CA GLU A 50 -9.67 -9.29 13.56
C GLU A 50 -9.48 -9.06 12.04
N ALA A 51 -8.92 -7.91 11.66
CA ALA A 51 -8.60 -7.62 10.27
C ALA A 51 -7.42 -8.44 9.76
N MET A 52 -6.38 -8.60 10.59
CA MET A 52 -5.24 -9.45 10.28
C MET A 52 -5.63 -10.92 10.24
N HIS A 53 -6.51 -11.37 11.14
CA HIS A 53 -7.06 -12.72 11.11
C HIS A 53 -7.83 -13.00 9.80
N TRP A 54 -8.72 -12.07 9.38
CA TRP A 54 -9.40 -12.15 8.08
C TRP A 54 -8.40 -12.24 6.92
N PHE A 55 -7.33 -11.47 6.95
CA PHE A 55 -6.28 -11.47 5.93
C PHE A 55 -5.53 -12.82 5.89
N LEU A 56 -5.14 -13.34 7.05
CA LEU A 56 -4.42 -14.60 7.15
C LEU A 56 -5.27 -15.80 6.75
N GLN A 57 -6.58 -15.79 7.05
CA GLN A 57 -7.49 -16.83 6.58
C GLN A 57 -7.47 -17.02 5.06
N LYS A 58 -7.27 -15.93 4.31
CA LYS A 58 -7.23 -15.98 2.84
C LYS A 58 -5.98 -16.65 2.27
N SER A 59 -4.94 -16.82 3.07
CA SER A 59 -3.75 -17.60 2.69
C SER A 59 -3.99 -19.12 2.70
N GLY A 60 -5.13 -19.59 3.22
CA GLY A 60 -5.38 -21.01 3.41
C GLY A 60 -4.41 -21.69 4.39
N GLY A 61 -3.72 -20.94 5.23
CA GLY A 61 -2.72 -21.44 6.17
C GLY A 61 -1.32 -21.67 5.57
N GLY A 62 -1.03 -21.11 4.41
CA GLY A 62 0.26 -21.21 3.72
C GLY A 62 1.36 -20.30 4.28
N ASP A 63 2.28 -19.88 3.43
CA ASP A 63 3.45 -19.09 3.77
C ASP A 63 3.16 -17.59 3.66
N ILE A 64 3.41 -16.87 4.74
CA ILE A 64 3.16 -15.43 4.83
C ILE A 64 4.48 -14.68 4.67
N VAL A 65 4.53 -13.77 3.71
CA VAL A 65 5.72 -12.94 3.48
C VAL A 65 5.40 -11.47 3.79
N ILE A 66 6.16 -10.91 4.72
CA ILE A 66 6.15 -9.49 5.02
C ILE A 66 7.30 -8.83 4.27
N ILE A 67 7.05 -7.73 3.56
CA ILE A 67 8.09 -6.93 2.93
C ILE A 67 8.15 -5.53 3.53
N ARG A 68 9.38 -5.03 3.66
CA ARG A 68 9.65 -3.68 4.18
C ARG A 68 11.01 -3.18 3.73
N ALA A 69 11.18 -1.85 3.70
CA ALA A 69 12.48 -1.23 3.40
C ALA A 69 13.25 -0.78 4.67
N SER A 70 12.64 -0.86 5.85
CA SER A 70 13.26 -0.51 7.12
C SER A 70 12.54 -1.19 8.27
N GLY A 71 13.19 -1.33 9.43
CA GLY A 71 12.63 -1.90 10.65
C GLY A 71 12.97 -3.38 10.83
N GLY A 72 12.30 -4.06 11.75
CA GLY A 72 12.60 -5.43 12.21
C GLY A 72 11.53 -6.45 11.85
N SER A 73 11.65 -7.66 12.42
CA SER A 73 10.83 -8.85 12.17
C SER A 73 9.64 -9.03 13.11
N GLY A 74 9.18 -7.98 13.79
CA GLY A 74 8.10 -8.07 14.79
C GLY A 74 6.82 -8.72 14.28
N TYR A 75 6.54 -8.61 12.97
CA TYR A 75 5.40 -9.26 12.33
C TYR A 75 5.50 -10.79 12.35
N ASN A 76 6.69 -11.37 12.36
CA ASN A 76 6.84 -12.82 12.30
C ASN A 76 6.16 -13.48 13.51
N GLU A 77 6.50 -13.04 14.72
CA GLU A 77 5.92 -13.59 15.95
C GLU A 77 4.45 -13.24 16.08
N TYR A 78 4.06 -12.01 15.76
CA TYR A 78 2.69 -11.53 15.83
C TYR A 78 1.75 -12.36 14.95
N LEU A 79 2.03 -12.50 13.64
CA LEU A 79 1.16 -13.21 12.72
C LEU A 79 1.19 -14.73 12.93
N TYR A 80 2.34 -15.29 13.28
CA TYR A 80 2.47 -16.73 13.56
C TYR A 80 1.66 -17.18 14.78
N LYS A 81 1.51 -16.29 15.79
CA LYS A 81 0.65 -16.55 16.96
C LYS A 81 -0.83 -16.29 16.66
N LEU A 82 -1.13 -15.37 15.75
CA LEU A 82 -2.50 -14.92 15.50
C LEU A 82 -3.34 -15.94 14.73
N PHE A 83 -2.73 -16.68 13.81
CA PHE A 83 -3.43 -17.63 12.96
C PHE A 83 -2.54 -18.83 12.60
N PRO A 84 -3.08 -20.07 12.52
CA PRO A 84 -2.30 -21.22 12.11
C PRO A 84 -1.89 -21.09 10.62
N VAL A 85 -0.62 -20.83 10.40
CA VAL A 85 0.04 -20.73 9.07
C VAL A 85 1.28 -21.62 9.02
N ASN A 86 1.69 -22.01 7.82
CA ASN A 86 2.88 -22.83 7.62
C ASN A 86 4.14 -22.10 8.09
N SER A 87 4.33 -20.87 7.61
CA SER A 87 5.43 -20.02 8.05
C SER A 87 5.10 -18.53 7.92
N VAL A 88 5.90 -17.70 8.62
CA VAL A 88 5.90 -16.23 8.48
C VAL A 88 7.34 -15.77 8.35
N GLU A 89 7.64 -15.04 7.30
CA GLU A 89 8.95 -14.49 7.01
C GLU A 89 8.92 -13.00 6.70
N THR A 90 9.87 -12.23 7.24
CA THR A 90 10.05 -10.82 6.87
C THR A 90 11.27 -10.64 5.99
N LEU A 91 11.08 -10.07 4.81
CA LEU A 91 12.14 -9.63 3.91
C LEU A 91 12.41 -8.13 4.10
N LEU A 92 13.65 -7.78 4.38
CA LEU A 92 14.14 -6.40 4.33
C LEU A 92 14.71 -6.15 2.94
N ILE A 93 14.01 -5.31 2.16
CA ILE A 93 14.38 -4.95 0.78
C ILE A 93 14.65 -3.43 0.78
N ASN A 94 15.84 -3.05 1.19
CA ASN A 94 16.19 -1.66 1.49
C ASN A 94 17.05 -1.00 0.41
N SER A 95 17.20 -1.66 -0.73
CA SER A 95 17.86 -1.11 -1.91
C SER A 95 17.25 -1.65 -3.20
N ARG A 96 17.58 -1.00 -4.31
CA ARG A 96 17.17 -1.47 -5.64
C ARG A 96 17.89 -2.76 -6.02
N GLU A 97 19.14 -2.90 -5.60
CA GLU A 97 19.94 -4.10 -5.83
C GLU A 97 19.27 -5.33 -5.20
N GLU A 98 18.80 -5.21 -3.95
CA GLU A 98 18.07 -6.29 -3.26
C GLU A 98 16.73 -6.59 -3.95
N ALA A 99 16.03 -5.57 -4.46
CA ALA A 99 14.79 -5.75 -5.20
C ALA A 99 14.98 -6.40 -6.59
N MET A 100 16.20 -6.37 -7.12
CA MET A 100 16.58 -7.02 -8.38
C MET A 100 17.03 -8.48 -8.21
N LEU A 101 17.18 -8.96 -6.97
CA LEU A 101 17.64 -10.33 -6.72
C LEU A 101 16.56 -11.36 -7.09
N PRO A 102 16.89 -12.40 -7.84
CA PRO A 102 15.96 -13.47 -8.17
C PRO A 102 15.37 -14.17 -6.93
N GLU A 103 16.15 -14.32 -5.87
CA GLU A 103 15.73 -14.96 -4.62
C GLU A 103 14.64 -14.15 -3.91
N THR A 104 14.72 -12.81 -3.94
CA THR A 104 13.67 -11.94 -3.38
C THR A 104 12.34 -12.15 -4.11
N ALA A 105 12.37 -12.15 -5.44
CA ALA A 105 11.19 -12.40 -6.25
C ALA A 105 10.69 -13.84 -6.09
N ASN A 106 11.57 -14.81 -5.96
CA ASN A 106 11.22 -16.21 -5.76
C ASN A 106 10.49 -16.44 -4.42
N THR A 107 10.94 -15.81 -3.32
CA THR A 107 10.22 -15.87 -2.04
C THR A 107 8.81 -15.30 -2.15
N LEU A 108 8.62 -14.19 -2.87
CA LEU A 108 7.30 -13.62 -3.13
C LEU A 108 6.44 -14.51 -4.06
N ALA A 109 7.09 -15.20 -4.99
CA ALA A 109 6.39 -16.12 -5.90
C ALA A 109 5.83 -17.37 -5.21
N HIS A 110 6.32 -17.71 -4.02
CA HIS A 110 5.85 -18.84 -3.21
C HIS A 110 5.03 -18.41 -1.99
N ALA A 111 4.74 -17.12 -1.84
CA ALA A 111 3.92 -16.63 -0.75
C ALA A 111 2.41 -16.86 -1.00
N GLU A 112 1.69 -17.28 0.02
CA GLU A 112 0.22 -17.39 0.04
C GLU A 112 -0.46 -16.17 0.63
N ALA A 113 0.28 -15.27 1.30
CA ALA A 113 -0.15 -13.91 1.60
C ALA A 113 1.06 -12.97 1.63
N ILE A 114 0.86 -11.73 1.16
CA ILE A 114 1.93 -10.72 1.15
C ILE A 114 1.45 -9.48 1.89
N PHE A 115 2.23 -9.02 2.89
CA PHE A 115 1.91 -7.84 3.66
C PHE A 115 3.04 -6.81 3.58
N ILE A 116 2.69 -5.58 3.16
CA ILE A 116 3.62 -4.45 3.08
C ILE A 116 3.58 -3.69 4.40
N ALA A 117 4.62 -3.82 5.20
CA ALA A 117 4.69 -3.15 6.50
C ALA A 117 4.78 -1.62 6.35
N GLY A 118 4.64 -0.91 7.47
CA GLY A 118 4.84 0.53 7.53
C GLY A 118 6.31 0.93 7.37
N GLY A 119 6.55 2.20 7.03
CA GLY A 119 7.88 2.76 6.81
C GLY A 119 7.79 4.07 6.04
N ASP A 120 8.64 4.23 5.05
CA ASP A 120 8.65 5.33 4.10
C ASP A 120 8.25 4.83 2.71
N GLN A 121 7.12 5.30 2.20
CA GLN A 121 6.61 4.90 0.89
C GLN A 121 7.51 5.30 -0.28
N TRP A 122 8.35 6.34 -0.12
CA TRP A 122 9.32 6.68 -1.16
C TRP A 122 10.35 5.56 -1.36
N ASN A 123 10.80 4.94 -0.29
CA ASN A 123 11.70 3.80 -0.38
C ASN A 123 11.07 2.65 -1.16
N TYR A 124 9.78 2.36 -0.96
CA TYR A 124 9.08 1.31 -1.70
C TYR A 124 8.99 1.63 -3.19
N ILE A 125 8.57 2.86 -3.53
CA ILE A 125 8.48 3.30 -4.93
C ILE A 125 9.87 3.34 -5.58
N ASN A 126 10.85 3.91 -4.92
CA ASN A 126 12.21 4.08 -5.46
C ASN A 126 12.95 2.76 -5.64
N TYR A 127 12.86 1.85 -4.67
CA TYR A 127 13.63 0.60 -4.72
C TYR A 127 12.91 -0.49 -5.51
N TRP A 128 11.58 -0.59 -5.43
CA TRP A 128 10.87 -1.76 -5.92
C TRP A 128 10.20 -1.57 -7.28
N THR A 129 9.96 -0.32 -7.74
CA THR A 129 9.34 -0.08 -9.05
C THR A 129 10.23 -0.55 -10.21
N ASN A 130 9.65 -1.20 -11.21
CA ASN A 130 10.34 -1.80 -12.36
C ASN A 130 11.45 -2.80 -11.94
N THR A 131 11.14 -3.66 -10.98
CA THR A 131 12.02 -4.72 -10.50
C THR A 131 11.26 -6.05 -10.45
N PRO A 132 11.94 -7.20 -10.29
CA PRO A 132 11.33 -8.49 -10.06
C PRO A 132 10.37 -8.51 -8.84
N VAL A 133 10.63 -7.70 -7.79
CA VAL A 133 9.70 -7.54 -6.65
C VAL A 133 8.35 -7.02 -7.10
N GLN A 134 8.31 -5.93 -7.85
CA GLN A 134 7.04 -5.39 -8.38
C GLN A 134 6.33 -6.41 -9.27
N SER A 135 7.07 -7.10 -10.13
CA SER A 135 6.50 -8.13 -11.00
C SER A 135 5.88 -9.27 -10.20
N ALA A 136 6.57 -9.76 -9.15
CA ALA A 136 6.07 -10.82 -8.27
C ALA A 136 4.82 -10.40 -7.49
N LEU A 137 4.74 -9.14 -7.01
CA LEU A 137 3.55 -8.60 -6.36
C LEU A 137 2.35 -8.60 -7.31
N ASN A 138 2.54 -8.11 -8.54
CA ASN A 138 1.46 -8.05 -9.52
C ASN A 138 1.03 -9.43 -10.02
N GLU A 139 1.97 -10.37 -10.15
CA GLU A 139 1.67 -11.79 -10.45
C GLU A 139 0.85 -12.44 -9.34
N ALA A 140 1.23 -12.23 -8.07
CA ALA A 140 0.51 -12.72 -6.91
C ALA A 140 -0.96 -12.22 -6.89
N ILE A 141 -1.16 -10.93 -7.18
CA ILE A 141 -2.48 -10.29 -7.19
C ILE A 141 -3.34 -10.82 -8.34
N LYS A 142 -2.80 -10.83 -9.57
CA LYS A 142 -3.60 -11.05 -10.79
C LYS A 142 -3.85 -12.51 -11.10
N ASN A 143 -2.86 -13.37 -10.90
CA ASN A 143 -2.88 -14.72 -11.44
C ASN A 143 -2.97 -15.81 -10.37
N ARG A 144 -2.54 -15.51 -9.13
CA ARG A 144 -2.52 -16.50 -8.04
C ARG A 144 -3.58 -16.27 -6.98
N ASN A 145 -4.38 -15.20 -7.06
CA ASN A 145 -5.37 -14.82 -6.04
C ASN A 145 -4.79 -14.72 -4.62
N VAL A 146 -3.51 -14.33 -4.50
CA VAL A 146 -2.86 -14.15 -3.21
C VAL A 146 -3.39 -12.89 -2.55
N PRO A 147 -3.84 -12.93 -1.29
CA PRO A 147 -4.22 -11.74 -0.57
C PRO A 147 -3.01 -10.82 -0.37
N ILE A 148 -3.22 -9.53 -0.61
CA ILE A 148 -2.22 -8.51 -0.35
C ILE A 148 -2.75 -7.46 0.61
N GLY A 149 -1.93 -7.04 1.55
CA GLY A 149 -2.28 -6.00 2.49
C GLY A 149 -1.12 -5.04 2.75
N GLY A 150 -1.43 -3.95 3.41
CA GLY A 150 -0.40 -3.02 3.86
C GLY A 150 -0.89 -2.07 4.94
N THR A 151 0.02 -1.62 5.79
CA THR A 151 -0.24 -0.66 6.86
C THR A 151 0.56 0.61 6.67
N SER A 152 -0.03 1.77 6.99
CA SER A 152 0.67 3.07 6.93
C SER A 152 1.24 3.35 5.53
N ALA A 153 2.57 3.44 5.38
CA ALA A 153 3.25 3.57 4.09
C ALA A 153 2.94 2.38 3.15
N GLY A 154 2.79 1.15 3.69
CA GLY A 154 2.39 -0.02 2.93
C GLY A 154 0.97 0.09 2.36
N LEU A 155 0.03 0.68 3.10
CA LEU A 155 -1.29 1.03 2.58
C LEU A 155 -1.19 2.09 1.48
N ALA A 156 -0.35 3.11 1.68
CA ALA A 156 -0.24 4.23 0.75
C ALA A 156 0.18 3.81 -0.67
N VAL A 157 0.86 2.67 -0.82
CA VAL A 157 1.30 2.16 -2.13
C VAL A 157 0.34 1.18 -2.79
N LEU A 158 -0.81 0.87 -2.18
CA LEU A 158 -1.79 -0.08 -2.74
C LEU A 158 -2.74 0.55 -3.76
N GLY A 159 -2.93 1.86 -3.75
CA GLY A 159 -3.73 2.57 -4.75
C GLY A 159 -3.05 2.63 -6.13
N GLN A 160 -3.82 2.81 -7.19
CA GLN A 160 -3.24 3.06 -8.52
C GLN A 160 -2.38 4.33 -8.53
N PHE A 161 -2.82 5.38 -7.83
CA PHE A 161 -2.04 6.59 -7.59
C PHE A 161 -1.46 6.54 -6.18
N VAL A 162 -0.22 6.96 -6.05
CA VAL A 162 0.54 6.95 -4.80
C VAL A 162 1.11 8.33 -4.56
N PHE A 163 0.76 8.96 -3.43
CA PHE A 163 1.58 10.05 -2.93
C PHE A 163 2.89 9.45 -2.43
N ASP A 164 3.93 9.57 -3.23
CA ASP A 164 5.20 8.88 -3.00
C ASP A 164 6.12 9.55 -1.98
N ALA A 165 5.82 10.80 -1.60
CA ALA A 165 6.63 11.60 -0.67
C ALA A 165 8.10 11.77 -1.09
N LYS A 166 8.41 11.71 -2.40
CA LYS A 166 9.77 11.86 -2.95
C LYS A 166 10.46 13.13 -2.50
N MET A 167 9.72 14.20 -2.33
CA MET A 167 10.20 15.52 -1.90
C MET A 167 9.86 15.81 -0.43
N ASP A 168 9.82 14.73 0.40
CA ASP A 168 9.34 14.77 1.78
C ASP A 168 7.81 14.71 1.92
N GLY A 169 7.32 14.61 3.16
CA GLY A 169 5.91 14.69 3.47
C GLY A 169 5.31 16.07 3.21
N ILE A 170 3.99 16.15 3.08
CA ILE A 170 3.27 17.42 2.99
C ILE A 170 2.12 17.43 4.00
N SER A 171 2.00 18.51 4.76
CA SER A 171 0.85 18.73 5.64
C SER A 171 -0.37 19.20 4.86
N SER A 172 -1.55 19.10 5.48
CA SER A 172 -2.79 19.64 4.90
C SER A 172 -2.71 21.14 4.64
N ALA A 173 -2.09 21.91 5.55
CA ALA A 173 -1.93 23.36 5.39
C ALA A 173 -1.02 23.71 4.21
N GLU A 174 0.13 23.03 4.06
CA GLU A 174 1.02 23.22 2.91
C GLU A 174 0.33 22.86 1.59
N ALA A 175 -0.38 21.73 1.55
CA ALA A 175 -1.09 21.27 0.35
C ALA A 175 -2.22 22.22 -0.08
N LEU A 176 -2.95 22.81 0.88
CA LEU A 176 -3.96 23.82 0.59
C LEU A 176 -3.37 25.17 0.18
N ASN A 177 -2.18 25.51 0.71
CA ASN A 177 -1.51 26.74 0.34
C ASN A 177 -1.08 26.74 -1.14
N ASP A 178 -0.62 25.57 -1.62
CA ASP A 178 -0.24 25.36 -3.01
C ASP A 178 -0.53 23.91 -3.45
N ILE A 179 -1.66 23.71 -4.11
CA ILE A 179 -2.06 22.41 -4.65
C ILE A 179 -1.21 21.93 -5.83
N ALA A 180 -0.44 22.83 -6.43
CA ALA A 180 0.54 22.52 -7.48
C ALA A 180 1.95 22.35 -6.93
N SER A 181 2.11 22.36 -5.60
CA SER A 181 3.40 22.21 -4.95
C SER A 181 4.16 21.00 -5.49
N PRO A 182 5.46 21.13 -5.82
CA PRO A 182 6.29 20.00 -6.24
C PRO A 182 6.43 18.93 -5.14
N LYS A 183 6.15 19.28 -3.87
CA LYS A 183 6.04 18.29 -2.80
C LYS A 183 4.87 17.32 -3.00
N ILE A 184 3.84 17.66 -3.79
CA ILE A 184 2.78 16.73 -4.17
C ILE A 184 3.27 15.89 -5.34
N SER A 185 4.17 14.95 -5.05
CA SER A 185 4.67 13.99 -6.03
C SER A 185 3.79 12.75 -6.07
N ILE A 186 3.29 12.42 -7.27
CA ILE A 186 2.36 11.31 -7.48
C ILE A 186 2.96 10.28 -8.43
N SER A 187 3.27 9.12 -7.90
CA SER A 187 3.59 7.91 -8.67
C SER A 187 2.31 7.12 -9.02
N LYS A 188 2.40 6.19 -9.95
CA LYS A 188 1.25 5.38 -10.37
C LYS A 188 1.64 3.97 -10.77
N ASN A 189 0.68 3.05 -10.67
CA ASN A 189 0.80 1.67 -11.15
C ASN A 189 1.95 0.89 -10.47
N PHE A 190 2.16 1.10 -9.17
CA PHE A 190 3.10 0.28 -8.41
C PHE A 190 2.53 -1.13 -8.22
N VAL A 191 1.30 -1.25 -7.71
CA VAL A 191 0.53 -2.50 -7.74
C VAL A 191 -0.75 -2.31 -8.53
N GLU A 192 -1.27 -3.40 -9.11
CA GLU A 192 -2.42 -3.36 -9.99
C GLU A 192 -3.60 -4.13 -9.38
N ILE A 193 -4.31 -3.46 -8.48
CA ILE A 193 -5.55 -3.92 -7.88
C ILE A 193 -6.72 -3.25 -8.60
N ASP A 194 -7.50 -4.01 -9.39
CA ASP A 194 -8.57 -3.47 -10.24
C ASP A 194 -9.60 -2.65 -9.46
N LEU A 195 -9.95 -3.05 -8.25
CA LEU A 195 -10.87 -2.33 -7.38
C LEU A 195 -10.32 -0.96 -6.93
N LEU A 196 -9.00 -0.81 -6.89
CA LEU A 196 -8.31 0.43 -6.55
C LEU A 196 -7.85 1.22 -7.77
N LYS A 197 -8.35 0.86 -8.97
CA LYS A 197 -8.15 1.66 -10.19
C LYS A 197 -8.70 3.08 -10.00
N ASN A 198 -7.93 4.05 -10.46
CA ASN A 198 -8.21 5.48 -10.26
C ASN A 198 -8.36 5.89 -8.79
N THR A 199 -7.69 5.19 -7.88
CA THR A 199 -7.77 5.47 -6.43
C THR A 199 -6.38 5.84 -5.89
N ILE A 200 -6.35 6.82 -5.01
CA ILE A 200 -5.22 7.13 -4.14
C ILE A 200 -5.61 6.83 -2.69
N THR A 201 -4.70 6.24 -1.93
CA THR A 201 -4.93 5.86 -0.54
C THR A 201 -4.08 6.71 0.41
N ASP A 202 -4.58 7.00 1.61
CA ASP A 202 -3.85 7.70 2.66
C ASP A 202 -4.17 7.11 4.05
N SER A 203 -3.19 7.10 4.93
CA SER A 203 -3.23 6.47 6.26
C SER A 203 -3.18 7.49 7.39
N HIS A 204 -3.25 7.06 8.67
CA HIS A 204 -3.21 7.97 9.84
C HIS A 204 -4.13 9.19 9.66
N TYR A 205 -5.32 8.97 9.13
CA TYR A 205 -6.04 9.98 8.37
C TYR A 205 -6.53 11.15 9.23
N SER A 206 -7.45 10.91 10.14
CA SER A 206 -7.95 11.97 11.03
C SER A 206 -6.92 12.36 12.09
N GLN A 207 -6.11 11.42 12.58
CA GLN A 207 -5.08 11.67 13.59
C GLN A 207 -4.02 12.66 13.12
N ARG A 208 -3.75 12.70 11.81
CA ARG A 208 -2.82 13.66 11.19
C ARG A 208 -3.52 14.71 10.32
N THR A 209 -4.84 14.87 10.49
CA THR A 209 -5.67 15.88 9.77
C THR A 209 -5.46 15.86 8.26
N ARG A 210 -5.45 14.65 7.64
CA ARG A 210 -5.00 14.45 6.26
C ARG A 210 -6.05 14.71 5.17
N MET A 211 -7.32 14.96 5.52
CA MET A 211 -8.40 15.15 4.55
C MET A 211 -8.09 16.24 3.52
N ALA A 212 -7.57 17.37 3.96
CA ALA A 212 -7.31 18.49 3.07
C ALA A 212 -6.16 18.22 2.09
N ARG A 213 -5.07 17.57 2.55
CA ARG A 213 -4.00 17.15 1.62
C ARG A 213 -4.48 16.10 0.63
N HIS A 214 -5.35 15.20 1.06
CA HIS A 214 -5.92 14.15 0.19
C HIS A 214 -6.79 14.77 -0.90
N ILE A 215 -7.59 15.79 -0.58
CA ILE A 215 -8.34 16.57 -1.57
C ILE A 215 -7.38 17.28 -2.54
N ALA A 216 -6.27 17.84 -2.06
CA ALA A 216 -5.23 18.42 -2.92
C ALA A 216 -4.60 17.37 -3.86
N PHE A 217 -4.37 16.14 -3.38
CA PHE A 217 -3.91 15.03 -4.23
C PHE A 217 -4.90 14.70 -5.35
N LEU A 218 -6.20 14.63 -5.02
CA LEU A 218 -7.25 14.39 -6.03
C LEU A 218 -7.28 15.50 -7.10
N ALA A 219 -7.15 16.76 -6.68
CA ALA A 219 -7.08 17.90 -7.59
C ALA A 219 -5.81 17.84 -8.47
N ASN A 220 -4.67 17.51 -7.88
CA ASN A 220 -3.40 17.37 -8.59
C ASN A 220 -3.45 16.24 -9.62
N ILE A 221 -3.99 15.07 -9.28
CA ILE A 221 -4.17 13.94 -10.21
C ILE A 221 -5.07 14.33 -11.37
N GLN A 222 -6.17 15.04 -11.10
CA GLN A 222 -7.05 15.50 -12.18
C GLN A 222 -6.32 16.48 -13.11
N ASN A 223 -5.53 17.40 -12.57
CA ASN A 223 -4.81 18.39 -13.37
C ASN A 223 -3.68 17.75 -14.20
N GLN A 224 -2.93 16.81 -13.62
CA GLN A 224 -1.80 16.17 -14.29
C GLN A 224 -2.20 15.08 -15.28
N TYR A 225 -3.21 14.28 -14.94
CA TYR A 225 -3.56 13.06 -15.68
C TYR A 225 -4.95 13.09 -16.33
N GLY A 226 -5.76 14.13 -16.07
CA GLY A 226 -7.14 14.20 -16.56
C GLY A 226 -8.09 13.19 -15.90
N VAL A 227 -7.67 12.53 -14.81
CA VAL A 227 -8.41 11.44 -14.16
C VAL A 227 -9.17 11.95 -12.96
N LYS A 228 -10.47 11.67 -12.90
CA LYS A 228 -11.28 11.87 -11.68
C LYS A 228 -10.97 10.76 -10.69
N ALA A 229 -9.89 10.92 -9.97
CA ALA A 229 -9.48 9.95 -8.97
C ALA A 229 -10.45 9.90 -7.78
N LYS A 230 -10.44 8.75 -7.11
CA LYS A 230 -11.12 8.48 -5.84
C LYS A 230 -10.09 8.47 -4.72
N GLY A 231 -10.48 8.83 -3.50
CA GLY A 231 -9.64 8.78 -2.31
C GLY A 231 -10.16 7.78 -1.29
N ILE A 232 -9.28 6.99 -0.68
CA ILE A 232 -9.58 6.18 0.50
C ILE A 232 -8.62 6.60 1.60
N GLY A 233 -9.16 7.24 2.65
CA GLY A 233 -8.42 7.60 3.86
C GLY A 233 -8.73 6.62 4.98
N VAL A 234 -7.71 6.13 5.69
CA VAL A 234 -7.87 5.14 6.76
C VAL A 234 -7.27 5.68 8.05
N ASP A 235 -8.07 5.72 9.10
CA ASP A 235 -7.65 6.14 10.43
C ASP A 235 -6.70 5.12 11.09
N GLU A 236 -5.93 5.57 12.06
CA GLU A 236 -5.13 4.68 12.91
C GLU A 236 -5.99 3.63 13.62
N LYS A 237 -5.42 2.46 13.90
CA LYS A 237 -6.11 1.33 14.55
C LYS A 237 -7.41 0.94 13.85
N THR A 238 -7.43 1.08 12.53
CA THR A 238 -8.59 0.82 11.69
C THR A 238 -8.12 0.19 10.38
N ALA A 239 -8.89 -0.73 9.84
CA ALA A 239 -8.58 -1.39 8.57
C ALA A 239 -9.83 -1.61 7.73
N LEU A 240 -9.68 -1.49 6.40
CA LEU A 240 -10.66 -1.89 5.41
C LEU A 240 -10.26 -3.23 4.82
N ALA A 241 -11.05 -4.26 5.10
CA ALA A 241 -10.95 -5.55 4.44
C ALA A 241 -11.83 -5.56 3.21
N LEU A 242 -11.23 -5.64 2.04
CA LEU A 242 -11.88 -5.49 0.73
C LEU A 242 -11.86 -6.81 -0.03
N GLU A 243 -13.04 -7.33 -0.35
CA GLU A 243 -13.23 -8.52 -1.17
C GLU A 243 -13.11 -8.20 -2.67
N PRO A 244 -12.72 -9.17 -3.52
CA PRO A 244 -12.58 -8.95 -4.97
C PRO A 244 -13.86 -8.51 -5.67
N ASN A 245 -15.02 -8.84 -5.14
CA ASN A 245 -16.33 -8.42 -5.67
C ASN A 245 -16.69 -6.97 -5.30
N GLY A 246 -15.84 -6.27 -4.53
CA GLY A 246 -16.06 -4.90 -4.07
C GLY A 246 -16.85 -4.77 -2.79
N THR A 247 -17.28 -5.87 -2.16
CA THR A 247 -17.80 -5.82 -0.79
C THR A 247 -16.64 -5.58 0.18
N ALA A 248 -16.92 -4.95 1.31
CA ALA A 248 -15.87 -4.70 2.28
C ALA A 248 -16.41 -4.66 3.71
N LYS A 249 -15.52 -4.77 4.67
CA LYS A 249 -15.81 -4.61 6.09
C LYS A 249 -14.78 -3.68 6.74
N VAL A 250 -15.26 -2.80 7.61
CA VAL A 250 -14.43 -1.95 8.44
C VAL A 250 -14.20 -2.63 9.77
N PHE A 251 -12.93 -2.75 10.16
CA PHE A 251 -12.48 -3.28 11.43
C PHE A 251 -11.74 -2.19 12.22
N GLY A 252 -11.79 -2.25 13.55
CA GLY A 252 -11.02 -1.40 14.44
C GLY A 252 -11.81 -0.21 14.99
N ALA A 253 -11.14 0.77 15.58
CA ALA A 253 -11.74 1.70 16.53
C ALA A 253 -12.23 3.03 15.91
N SER A 254 -12.03 3.26 14.58
CA SER A 254 -12.30 4.56 14.00
C SER A 254 -12.96 4.46 12.61
N ALA A 255 -12.57 5.27 11.63
CA ALA A 255 -13.31 5.40 10.38
C ALA A 255 -12.45 5.23 9.12
N ILE A 256 -13.13 4.88 8.04
CA ILE A 256 -12.64 4.94 6.65
C ILE A 256 -13.36 6.08 5.96
N TYR A 257 -12.63 6.85 5.18
CA TYR A 257 -13.16 7.99 4.42
C TYR A 257 -13.04 7.73 2.92
N PHE A 258 -14.14 7.84 2.22
CA PHE A 258 -14.23 7.72 0.76
C PHE A 258 -14.45 9.09 0.15
N LEU A 259 -13.53 9.54 -0.68
CA LEU A 259 -13.52 10.87 -1.27
C LEU A 259 -13.69 10.80 -2.79
N GLN A 260 -14.48 11.72 -3.35
CA GLN A 260 -14.60 11.87 -4.80
C GLN A 260 -14.89 13.32 -5.20
N LEU A 261 -14.27 13.74 -6.30
CA LEU A 261 -14.60 15.02 -6.93
C LEU A 261 -16.01 14.99 -7.56
N LYS A 262 -16.85 15.95 -7.24
CA LYS A 262 -18.24 16.13 -7.75
C LYS A 262 -18.37 17.24 -8.80
N SER A 263 -17.30 17.70 -9.43
CA SER A 263 -17.39 18.72 -10.48
C SER A 263 -18.32 18.31 -11.62
N LYS A 264 -19.18 19.25 -12.05
CA LYS A 264 -20.13 19.05 -13.15
C LYS A 264 -19.49 19.15 -14.54
N LYS A 265 -18.28 19.68 -14.70
CA LYS A 265 -17.66 19.90 -16.02
C LYS A 265 -16.68 18.76 -16.37
N LYS A 266 -16.94 18.07 -17.47
CA LYS A 266 -15.96 17.23 -18.17
C LYS A 266 -14.93 18.15 -18.84
N ASN A 267 -13.65 17.84 -18.74
CA ASN A 267 -12.55 18.47 -19.50
C ASN A 267 -12.16 19.92 -19.16
N ALA A 268 -12.50 20.46 -18.00
CA ALA A 268 -11.93 21.74 -17.57
C ALA A 268 -10.77 21.49 -16.58
N SER A 269 -9.70 22.26 -16.72
CA SER A 269 -8.70 22.40 -15.66
C SER A 269 -9.44 22.72 -14.34
N ILE A 270 -9.23 21.90 -13.30
CA ILE A 270 -9.96 22.07 -12.06
C ILE A 270 -9.40 23.29 -11.34
N ASN A 271 -10.23 24.34 -11.23
CA ASN A 271 -10.00 25.34 -10.21
C ASN A 271 -10.45 24.71 -8.87
N PRO A 272 -9.54 24.39 -7.96
CA PRO A 272 -9.88 23.74 -6.68
C PRO A 272 -10.85 24.56 -5.85
N SER A 273 -10.78 25.90 -5.96
CA SER A 273 -11.69 26.82 -5.27
C SER A 273 -13.13 26.75 -5.78
N ALA A 274 -13.35 26.21 -6.99
CA ALA A 274 -14.68 26.03 -7.59
C ALA A 274 -15.13 24.55 -7.57
N SER A 275 -14.33 23.64 -7.02
CA SER A 275 -14.58 22.21 -7.03
C SER A 275 -15.19 21.76 -5.70
N VAL A 276 -16.17 20.86 -5.80
CA VAL A 276 -16.81 20.24 -4.63
C VAL A 276 -16.39 18.79 -4.55
N TYR A 277 -15.91 18.38 -3.39
CA TYR A 277 -15.52 17.02 -3.08
C TYR A 277 -16.54 16.40 -2.13
N SER A 278 -17.04 15.22 -2.46
CA SER A 278 -17.88 14.47 -1.53
C SER A 278 -17.02 13.57 -0.66
N VAL A 279 -17.42 13.46 0.59
CA VAL A 279 -16.80 12.55 1.57
C VAL A 279 -17.90 11.67 2.16
N THR A 280 -17.62 10.38 2.27
CA THR A 280 -18.46 9.42 3.01
C THR A 280 -17.59 8.75 4.05
N ALA A 281 -17.96 8.81 5.32
CA ALA A 281 -17.28 8.10 6.39
C ALA A 281 -18.01 6.78 6.69
N SER A 282 -17.26 5.71 6.88
CA SER A 282 -17.75 4.40 7.34
C SER A 282 -16.99 4.00 8.59
N LYS A 283 -17.72 3.62 9.65
CA LYS A 283 -17.16 3.30 10.96
C LYS A 283 -17.05 1.79 11.17
N GLU A 284 -16.43 1.43 12.27
CA GLU A 284 -16.30 0.06 12.74
C GLU A 284 -17.59 -0.75 12.62
N GLY A 285 -17.46 -2.02 12.27
CA GLY A 285 -18.58 -2.95 12.08
C GLY A 285 -19.39 -2.72 10.81
N THR A 286 -19.13 -1.62 10.06
CA THR A 286 -19.87 -1.35 8.82
C THR A 286 -19.56 -2.41 7.77
N ALA A 287 -20.58 -3.15 7.36
CA ALA A 287 -20.55 -3.96 6.14
C ALA A 287 -20.84 -3.06 4.93
N ILE A 288 -19.97 -3.09 3.95
CA ILE A 288 -20.06 -2.30 2.72
C ILE A 288 -20.38 -3.25 1.58
N GLU A 289 -21.59 -3.16 1.02
CA GLU A 289 -22.01 -3.97 -0.12
C GLU A 289 -21.22 -3.67 -1.40
N SER A 290 -20.78 -2.43 -1.56
CA SER A 290 -19.89 -2.03 -2.66
C SER A 290 -19.16 -0.74 -2.32
N ILE A 291 -17.83 -0.77 -2.41
CA ILE A 291 -17.02 0.45 -2.21
C ILE A 291 -17.34 1.53 -3.25
N ASN A 292 -17.82 1.17 -4.44
CA ASN A 292 -18.23 2.14 -5.45
C ASN A 292 -19.45 2.97 -5.00
N ASN A 293 -20.33 2.40 -4.19
CA ASN A 293 -21.46 3.12 -3.62
C ASN A 293 -21.00 4.14 -2.58
N CYS A 294 -19.97 3.86 -1.81
CA CYS A 294 -19.39 4.80 -0.85
C CYS A 294 -18.89 6.09 -1.54
N PHE A 295 -18.27 5.96 -2.72
CA PHE A 295 -17.84 7.13 -3.48
C PHE A 295 -19.00 7.92 -4.08
N LYS A 296 -20.09 7.25 -4.45
CA LYS A 296 -21.27 7.92 -5.05
C LYS A 296 -22.13 8.63 -4.03
N LYS A 297 -22.29 8.09 -2.84
CA LYS A 297 -23.28 8.50 -1.85
C LYS A 297 -23.03 9.90 -1.31
N GLY A 298 -21.80 10.27 -0.97
CA GLY A 298 -21.38 11.54 -0.39
C GLY A 298 -22.28 11.98 0.77
N THR A 299 -21.80 11.88 2.01
CA THR A 299 -22.55 12.33 3.19
C THR A 299 -22.21 13.75 3.58
N GLU A 300 -21.03 14.20 3.20
CA GLU A 300 -20.54 15.54 3.43
C GLU A 300 -19.89 16.08 2.16
N TYR A 301 -19.90 17.40 2.02
CA TYR A 301 -19.33 18.08 0.87
C TYR A 301 -18.35 19.15 1.31
N PHE A 302 -17.23 19.26 0.61
CA PHE A 302 -16.18 20.21 0.92
C PHE A 302 -15.70 20.93 -0.34
N SER A 303 -15.25 22.17 -0.16
CA SER A 303 -14.53 22.93 -1.18
C SER A 303 -13.28 23.55 -0.57
N ILE A 304 -12.31 23.90 -1.42
CA ILE A 304 -11.17 24.72 -1.00
C ILE A 304 -11.53 26.18 -1.26
N ASN A 305 -11.57 26.98 -0.23
CA ASN A 305 -11.80 28.43 -0.33
C ASN A 305 -10.74 29.16 0.49
N ASN A 306 -10.09 30.17 -0.12
CA ASN A 306 -9.01 30.93 0.52
C ASN A 306 -7.96 30.06 1.24
N LYS A 307 -7.51 28.97 0.57
CA LYS A 307 -6.54 28.01 1.10
C LYS A 307 -7.01 27.28 2.37
N GLN A 308 -8.31 27.19 2.58
CA GLN A 308 -8.94 26.46 3.68
C GLN A 308 -9.94 25.44 3.13
N LEU A 309 -10.07 24.32 3.84
CA LEU A 309 -11.13 23.35 3.56
C LEU A 309 -12.41 23.81 4.23
N VAL A 310 -13.44 24.11 3.44
CA VAL A 310 -14.73 24.59 3.91
C VAL A 310 -15.79 23.52 3.65
N LYS A 311 -16.51 23.14 4.69
CA LYS A 311 -17.69 22.27 4.58
C LYS A 311 -18.84 23.07 3.96
N GLN A 312 -19.52 22.47 2.95
CA GLN A 312 -20.64 23.05 2.23
C GLN A 312 -21.97 22.74 2.92
#